data_9651e87f1c2977cf4eef8d0d52781f62
#
_entry.id   9651e87f1c2977cf4eef8d0d52781f62
#
_cell.length_a   1.000
_cell.length_b   1.000
_cell.length_c   1.000
_cell.angle_alpha   90.00
_cell.angle_beta   90.00
_cell.angle_gamma   90.00
#
_symmetry.space_group_name_H-M   'P 1'
#
loop_
_entity.id
_entity.type
_entity.pdbx_description
1 polymer ?
#
loop_
_entity_poly.entity_id
_entity_poly.type
_entity_poly.pdbx_seq_one_letter_code
_entity_poly.pdbx_strand_id
1 'polypeptide(L)'
;MLLKRLIAASLTLAAVTSVGSACAQVKIGVLTSSTGPVSLVGIPQKNTVPLLPTSVGDLKIEYISLDDASDPTKSVTEVKKLISEYNVDAIIGPSGSPNAMGVISFVAEAGVPMLAPVGTAAVVQPMTEPKKWVFKTTQNDDLIAKALVDHMVKAKVKTVGFITINDPFGENWAKVFTELAAKHNIKIVANERYQRTDTSVTAQTLKIMAANPDAVLVAAPGGPTVLPQTTLYDQGYKGQMYQTHGAALPAFLSLGKKKVDGTILAASLMLVLPEIADSNPAKKVAQKYIDDYTKLYGGAPATFGANVYDAGLLLQRAIPTAAKKAKPGTKEFRAALRDALENTKELVGTQGVYNMTPADHSGFDERGRELIQVKDGKWTLLK
;
A
#
# COMPACT_ATOMS: atom_id res chain seq x y z
N MET A 1 46.63 -75.95 31.17
CA MET A 1 46.50 -74.78 32.03
C MET A 1 45.77 -73.69 31.24
N LEU A 2 44.82 -73.14 31.82
CA LEU A 2 43.65 -72.50 31.25
C LEU A 2 43.90 -71.35 30.25
N LEU A 3 43.26 -71.49 29.09
CA LEU A 3 43.10 -70.52 28.04
C LEU A 3 41.90 -69.64 28.36
N LYS A 4 42.09 -68.38 28.61
CA LYS A 4 40.96 -67.39 28.77
C LYS A 4 40.71 -66.74 27.44
N ARG A 5 39.59 -67.09 26.79
CA ARG A 5 39.06 -66.43 25.64
C ARG A 5 38.34 -65.11 26.07
N LEU A 6 38.82 -63.96 25.58
CA LEU A 6 38.14 -62.67 25.65
C LEU A 6 37.26 -62.53 24.40
N ILE A 7 35.96 -62.50 24.63
CA ILE A 7 34.99 -62.14 23.59
C ILE A 7 34.84 -60.62 23.63
N ALA A 8 35.33 -59.95 22.57
CA ALA A 8 35.07 -58.51 22.38
C ALA A 8 33.67 -58.35 21.71
N ALA A 9 32.71 -57.90 22.48
CA ALA A 9 31.39 -57.51 21.95
C ALA A 9 31.47 -56.07 21.36
N SER A 10 31.48 -55.98 20.04
CA SER A 10 31.39 -54.70 19.33
C SER A 10 29.96 -54.20 19.39
N LEU A 11 29.68 -53.22 20.27
CA LEU A 11 28.43 -52.44 20.24
C LEU A 11 28.54 -51.39 19.10
N THR A 12 27.91 -51.68 17.98
CA THR A 12 27.69 -50.71 16.92
C THR A 12 26.52 -49.80 17.35
N LEU A 13 26.85 -48.60 17.86
CA LEU A 13 25.87 -47.57 18.17
C LEU A 13 25.41 -46.96 16.86
N ALA A 14 24.27 -47.40 16.35
CA ALA A 14 23.60 -46.79 15.22
C ALA A 14 23.07 -45.42 15.68
N ALA A 15 23.83 -44.38 15.40
CA ALA A 15 23.33 -42.98 15.53
C ALA A 15 22.25 -42.79 14.46
N VAL A 16 20.98 -42.91 14.88
CA VAL A 16 19.83 -42.46 14.10
C VAL A 16 19.87 -40.94 14.13
N THR A 17 20.55 -40.35 13.14
CA THR A 17 20.38 -38.92 12.84
C THR A 17 18.95 -38.75 12.36
N SER A 18 18.07 -38.38 13.26
CA SER A 18 16.77 -37.78 12.92
C SER A 18 17.08 -36.50 12.14
N VAL A 19 17.13 -36.62 10.81
CA VAL A 19 17.04 -35.49 9.90
C VAL A 19 15.63 -34.94 10.13
N GLY A 20 15.51 -34.05 11.12
CA GLY A 20 14.32 -33.25 11.28
C GLY A 20 14.10 -32.60 9.92
N SER A 21 12.99 -32.96 9.25
CA SER A 21 12.55 -32.27 8.06
C SER A 21 12.46 -30.81 8.43
N ALA A 22 13.47 -30.02 8.09
CA ALA A 22 13.40 -28.57 8.16
C ALA A 22 12.18 -28.20 7.31
N CYS A 23 11.06 -27.93 7.99
CA CYS A 23 9.83 -27.51 7.31
C CYS A 23 10.24 -26.32 6.45
N ALA A 24 10.08 -26.44 5.15
CA ALA A 24 10.49 -25.38 4.23
C ALA A 24 9.74 -24.10 4.62
N GLN A 25 10.50 -23.06 4.98
CA GLN A 25 9.98 -21.81 5.51
C GLN A 25 10.12 -20.73 4.45
N VAL A 26 9.02 -20.05 4.16
CA VAL A 26 9.01 -18.84 3.33
C VAL A 26 9.24 -17.64 4.23
N LYS A 27 10.23 -16.82 3.91
CA LYS A 27 10.55 -15.60 4.68
C LYS A 27 10.08 -14.36 3.94
N ILE A 28 9.26 -13.56 4.58
CA ILE A 28 8.72 -12.31 4.04
C ILE A 28 9.22 -11.14 4.87
N GLY A 29 10.00 -10.26 4.25
CA GLY A 29 10.35 -8.98 4.85
C GLY A 29 9.15 -8.04 4.85
N VAL A 30 8.92 -7.33 5.95
CA VAL A 30 7.91 -6.27 6.02
C VAL A 30 8.59 -4.97 6.44
N LEU A 31 8.70 -4.03 5.51
CA LEU A 31 9.29 -2.73 5.77
C LEU A 31 8.20 -1.66 5.86
N THR A 32 8.08 -1.02 7.01
CA THR A 32 7.06 0.01 7.22
C THR A 32 7.69 1.30 7.74
N SER A 33 7.06 2.45 7.44
CA SER A 33 7.38 3.73 8.06
C SER A 33 6.53 3.92 9.32
N SER A 34 6.73 3.07 10.34
CA SER A 34 5.93 3.10 11.56
C SER A 34 6.32 4.25 12.52
N THR A 35 7.42 4.93 12.23
CA THR A 35 7.83 6.18 12.87
C THR A 35 8.08 7.27 11.82
N GLY A 36 8.23 8.53 12.27
CA GLY A 36 8.47 9.68 11.38
C GLY A 36 7.21 10.22 10.66
N PRO A 37 7.38 11.11 9.66
CA PRO A 37 6.27 11.85 9.02
C PRO A 37 5.22 11.00 8.31
N VAL A 38 5.52 9.74 7.98
CA VAL A 38 4.61 8.81 7.29
C VAL A 38 3.94 7.83 8.27
N SER A 39 4.15 7.98 9.58
CA SER A 39 3.70 7.02 10.60
C SER A 39 2.19 6.74 10.61
N LEU A 40 1.34 7.72 10.26
CA LEU A 40 -0.10 7.49 10.12
C LEU A 40 -0.46 6.55 8.95
N VAL A 41 0.47 6.32 8.02
CA VAL A 41 0.38 5.27 6.98
C VAL A 41 1.02 3.98 7.47
N GLY A 42 2.22 4.05 8.05
CA GLY A 42 3.01 2.88 8.40
C GLY A 42 2.52 2.11 9.63
N ILE A 43 1.95 2.79 10.65
CA ILE A 43 1.42 2.13 11.84
C ILE A 43 0.31 1.12 11.52
N PRO A 44 -0.77 1.47 10.78
CA PRO A 44 -1.79 0.49 10.42
C PRO A 44 -1.24 -0.63 9.52
N GLN A 45 -0.22 -0.37 8.70
CA GLN A 45 0.47 -1.40 7.92
C GLN A 45 1.21 -2.39 8.83
N LYS A 46 2.02 -1.89 9.78
CA LYS A 46 2.69 -2.71 10.79
C LYS A 46 1.70 -3.53 11.63
N ASN A 47 0.62 -2.89 12.07
CA ASN A 47 -0.42 -3.53 12.87
C ASN A 47 -1.16 -4.65 12.12
N THR A 48 -1.10 -4.67 10.80
CA THR A 48 -1.72 -5.72 9.98
C THR A 48 -0.88 -7.00 9.93
N VAL A 49 0.42 -6.94 10.21
CA VAL A 49 1.33 -8.11 10.10
C VAL A 49 0.84 -9.33 10.89
N PRO A 50 0.36 -9.21 12.14
CA PRO A 50 -0.17 -10.35 12.89
C PRO A 50 -1.44 -11.00 12.29
N LEU A 51 -2.10 -10.33 11.33
CA LEU A 51 -3.30 -10.83 10.64
C LEU A 51 -2.96 -11.57 9.34
N LEU A 52 -1.70 -11.57 8.93
CA LEU A 52 -1.25 -12.22 7.70
C LEU A 52 -1.22 -13.75 7.87
N PRO A 53 -1.41 -14.52 6.78
CA PRO A 53 -1.33 -15.98 6.85
C PRO A 53 0.05 -16.45 7.33
N THR A 54 0.10 -17.30 8.34
CA THR A 54 1.36 -17.87 8.89
C THR A 54 1.75 -19.19 8.25
N SER A 55 0.91 -19.72 7.35
CA SER A 55 1.20 -20.94 6.59
C SER A 55 0.40 -20.96 5.28
N VAL A 56 0.92 -21.69 4.29
CA VAL A 56 0.23 -22.00 3.02
C VAL A 56 0.54 -23.46 2.66
N GLY A 57 -0.47 -24.33 2.74
CA GLY A 57 -0.23 -25.79 2.70
C GLY A 57 0.71 -26.18 3.83
N ASP A 58 1.74 -26.97 3.51
CA ASP A 58 2.76 -27.42 4.46
C ASP A 58 3.90 -26.41 4.68
N LEU A 59 3.89 -25.28 3.97
CA LEU A 59 4.91 -24.25 4.10
C LEU A 59 4.55 -23.27 5.23
N LYS A 60 5.46 -23.07 6.17
CA LYS A 60 5.38 -22.00 7.16
C LYS A 60 5.82 -20.67 6.56
N ILE A 61 5.20 -19.57 7.00
CA ILE A 61 5.59 -18.20 6.62
C ILE A 61 6.09 -17.47 7.85
N GLU A 62 7.28 -16.92 7.75
CA GLU A 62 7.88 -16.04 8.75
C GLU A 62 7.85 -14.59 8.23
N TYR A 63 7.41 -13.65 9.06
CA TYR A 63 7.43 -12.21 8.76
C TYR A 63 8.50 -11.51 9.58
N ILE A 64 9.46 -10.85 8.89
CA ILE A 64 10.53 -10.07 9.48
C ILE A 64 10.20 -8.59 9.31
N SER A 65 9.80 -7.91 10.40
CA SER A 65 9.36 -6.51 10.37
C SER A 65 10.48 -5.55 10.73
N LEU A 66 10.70 -4.54 9.87
CA LEU A 66 11.65 -3.45 10.09
C LEU A 66 10.96 -2.10 9.92
N ASP A 67 11.53 -1.04 10.50
CA ASP A 67 11.03 0.34 10.44
C ASP A 67 12.06 1.24 9.75
N ASP A 68 11.67 1.87 8.65
CA ASP A 68 12.54 2.81 7.93
C ASP A 68 12.48 4.26 8.47
N ALA A 69 11.68 4.51 9.50
CA ALA A 69 11.48 5.81 10.11
C ALA A 69 11.07 6.92 9.11
N SER A 70 10.43 6.55 8.01
CA SER A 70 10.05 7.44 6.91
C SER A 70 11.25 8.03 6.13
N ASP A 71 12.44 7.46 6.27
CA ASP A 71 13.67 7.90 5.62
C ASP A 71 14.01 6.98 4.42
N PRO A 72 14.05 7.52 3.17
CA PRO A 72 14.38 6.72 1.99
C PRO A 72 15.79 6.09 2.05
N THR A 73 16.77 6.74 2.68
CA THR A 73 18.13 6.19 2.84
C THR A 73 18.11 4.99 3.79
N LYS A 74 17.37 5.10 4.90
CA LYS A 74 17.18 3.99 5.82
C LYS A 74 16.40 2.84 5.17
N SER A 75 15.42 3.14 4.30
CA SER A 75 14.72 2.10 3.53
C SER A 75 15.69 1.25 2.70
N VAL A 76 16.66 1.88 2.04
CA VAL A 76 17.71 1.17 1.28
C VAL A 76 18.53 0.26 2.21
N THR A 77 18.92 0.77 3.38
CA THR A 77 19.69 -0.01 4.37
C THR A 77 18.90 -1.22 4.85
N GLU A 78 17.64 -1.02 5.22
CA GLU A 78 16.80 -2.09 5.76
C GLU A 78 16.40 -3.11 4.68
N VAL A 79 16.17 -2.69 3.43
CA VAL A 79 15.94 -3.62 2.31
C VAL A 79 17.17 -4.48 2.05
N LYS A 80 18.37 -3.89 2.03
CA LYS A 80 19.62 -4.66 1.89
C LYS A 80 19.77 -5.67 3.01
N LYS A 81 19.44 -5.30 4.25
CA LYS A 81 19.46 -6.19 5.41
C LYS A 81 18.47 -7.34 5.28
N LEU A 82 17.22 -7.07 4.84
CA LEU A 82 16.23 -8.11 4.57
C LEU A 82 16.73 -9.12 3.53
N ILE A 83 17.40 -8.63 2.49
CA ILE A 83 17.94 -9.46 1.40
C ILE A 83 19.16 -10.27 1.85
N SER A 84 20.17 -9.60 2.42
CA SER A 84 21.49 -10.21 2.65
C SER A 84 21.60 -10.99 3.96
N GLU A 85 20.95 -10.51 5.05
CA GLU A 85 21.06 -11.15 6.37
C GLU A 85 19.90 -12.12 6.61
N TYR A 86 18.66 -11.71 6.26
CA TYR A 86 17.48 -12.54 6.50
C TYR A 86 17.14 -13.48 5.33
N ASN A 87 17.72 -13.26 4.14
CA ASN A 87 17.47 -14.05 2.94
C ASN A 87 15.98 -14.19 2.61
N VAL A 88 15.25 -13.07 2.61
CA VAL A 88 13.79 -13.07 2.39
C VAL A 88 13.42 -13.47 0.96
N ASP A 89 12.26 -14.11 0.80
CA ASP A 89 11.70 -14.56 -0.49
C ASP A 89 10.87 -13.47 -1.18
N ALA A 90 10.30 -12.56 -0.39
CA ALA A 90 9.59 -11.37 -0.89
C ALA A 90 9.64 -10.25 0.16
N ILE A 91 9.29 -9.04 -0.25
CA ILE A 91 9.18 -7.86 0.64
C ILE A 91 7.80 -7.25 0.48
N ILE A 92 7.12 -6.96 1.59
CA ILE A 92 5.94 -6.11 1.67
C ILE A 92 6.40 -4.73 2.17
N GLY A 93 6.12 -3.68 1.43
CA GLY A 93 6.60 -2.34 1.77
C GLY A 93 7.47 -1.74 0.65
N PRO A 94 8.13 -0.59 0.93
CA PRO A 94 7.94 0.35 2.07
C PRO A 94 6.61 1.11 2.03
N SER A 95 6.35 1.92 3.07
CA SER A 95 5.09 2.67 3.21
C SER A 95 5.02 3.94 2.37
N GLY A 96 6.15 4.59 2.14
CA GLY A 96 6.24 5.88 1.44
C GLY A 96 6.63 5.74 -0.03
N SER A 97 6.06 6.58 -0.92
CA SER A 97 6.44 6.57 -2.34
C SER A 97 7.92 6.87 -2.57
N PRO A 98 8.56 7.86 -1.91
CA PRO A 98 10.02 8.06 -2.01
C PRO A 98 10.82 6.85 -1.58
N ASN A 99 10.39 6.22 -0.47
CA ASN A 99 11.01 5.03 0.10
C ASN A 99 10.96 3.85 -0.89
N ALA A 100 9.78 3.59 -1.48
CA ALA A 100 9.59 2.53 -2.46
C ALA A 100 10.39 2.77 -3.75
N MET A 101 10.38 4.01 -4.28
CA MET A 101 11.17 4.37 -5.46
C MET A 101 12.66 4.15 -5.24
N GLY A 102 13.18 4.47 -4.06
CA GLY A 102 14.60 4.37 -3.71
C GLY A 102 15.13 2.93 -3.63
N VAL A 103 14.25 1.92 -3.49
CA VAL A 103 14.66 0.52 -3.30
C VAL A 103 14.45 -0.38 -4.53
N ILE A 104 13.83 0.11 -5.60
CA ILE A 104 13.47 -0.69 -6.79
C ILE A 104 14.69 -1.41 -7.40
N SER A 105 15.80 -0.69 -7.59
CA SER A 105 17.01 -1.28 -8.18
C SER A 105 17.59 -2.41 -7.32
N PHE A 106 17.56 -2.27 -6.01
CA PHE A 106 18.12 -3.25 -5.08
C PHE A 106 17.29 -4.55 -5.02
N VAL A 107 15.96 -4.44 -5.01
CA VAL A 107 15.11 -5.65 -5.05
C VAL A 107 15.20 -6.35 -6.41
N ALA A 108 15.32 -5.59 -7.49
CA ALA A 108 15.47 -6.14 -8.84
C ALA A 108 16.83 -6.86 -9.03
N GLU A 109 17.93 -6.25 -8.59
CA GLU A 109 19.26 -6.83 -8.64
C GLU A 109 19.35 -8.13 -7.82
N ALA A 110 18.72 -8.15 -6.66
CA ALA A 110 18.66 -9.33 -5.80
C ALA A 110 17.66 -10.40 -6.30
N GLY A 111 16.78 -10.05 -7.25
CA GLY A 111 15.71 -10.93 -7.72
C GLY A 111 14.68 -11.24 -6.64
N VAL A 112 14.31 -10.25 -5.80
CA VAL A 112 13.33 -10.38 -4.72
C VAL A 112 12.07 -9.60 -5.08
N PRO A 113 10.90 -10.23 -5.25
CA PRO A 113 9.66 -9.52 -5.53
C PRO A 113 9.24 -8.63 -4.35
N MET A 114 8.82 -7.40 -4.67
CA MET A 114 8.37 -6.40 -3.71
C MET A 114 6.90 -6.05 -3.96
N LEU A 115 6.07 -6.17 -2.93
CA LEU A 115 4.67 -5.75 -2.94
C LEU A 115 4.58 -4.39 -2.23
N ALA A 116 4.47 -3.31 -3.01
CA ALA A 116 4.55 -1.94 -2.56
C ALA A 116 3.16 -1.35 -2.25
N PRO A 117 2.82 -1.09 -0.97
CA PRO A 117 1.54 -0.50 -0.56
C PRO A 117 1.56 1.04 -0.68
N VAL A 118 1.96 1.57 -1.83
CA VAL A 118 2.15 3.01 -2.09
C VAL A 118 1.28 3.52 -3.22
N GLY A 119 0.87 4.79 -3.17
CA GLY A 119 -0.05 5.39 -4.15
C GLY A 119 0.58 5.57 -5.53
N THR A 120 1.83 6.07 -5.61
CA THR A 120 2.43 6.40 -6.89
C THR A 120 2.47 5.22 -7.87
N ALA A 121 1.94 5.43 -9.08
CA ALA A 121 2.07 4.46 -10.17
C ALA A 121 3.52 4.35 -10.67
N ALA A 122 4.36 5.33 -10.38
CA ALA A 122 5.74 5.38 -10.85
C ALA A 122 6.60 4.19 -10.38
N VAL A 123 6.19 3.46 -9.32
CA VAL A 123 6.90 2.24 -8.88
C VAL A 123 6.74 1.07 -9.85
N VAL A 124 5.66 1.06 -10.65
CA VAL A 124 5.35 0.00 -11.62
C VAL A 124 5.22 0.50 -13.05
N GLN A 125 5.07 1.81 -13.27
CA GLN A 125 4.84 2.43 -14.59
C GLN A 125 5.84 3.55 -14.89
N PRO A 126 6.24 3.75 -16.18
CA PRO A 126 6.15 2.73 -17.24
C PRO A 126 6.93 1.48 -16.84
N MET A 127 6.52 0.30 -17.33
CA MET A 127 7.21 -0.95 -17.03
C MET A 127 8.64 -0.91 -17.57
N THR A 128 9.58 -1.30 -16.73
CA THR A 128 11.02 -1.41 -17.04
C THR A 128 11.57 -2.68 -16.41
N GLU A 129 12.77 -3.13 -16.81
CA GLU A 129 13.36 -4.35 -16.25
C GLU A 129 13.40 -4.38 -14.70
N PRO A 130 13.85 -3.30 -13.98
CA PRO A 130 13.79 -3.32 -12.52
C PRO A 130 12.36 -3.39 -11.96
N LYS A 131 11.39 -2.75 -12.60
CA LYS A 131 10.01 -2.69 -12.12
C LYS A 131 9.24 -4.00 -12.31
N LYS A 132 9.75 -4.95 -13.08
CA LYS A 132 9.21 -6.32 -13.16
C LYS A 132 9.21 -7.04 -11.82
N TRP A 133 10.00 -6.58 -10.86
CA TRP A 133 10.08 -7.12 -9.51
C TRP A 133 9.18 -6.41 -8.50
N VAL A 134 8.41 -5.39 -8.95
CA VAL A 134 7.55 -4.58 -8.09
C VAL A 134 6.08 -4.78 -8.45
N PHE A 135 5.27 -5.02 -7.45
CA PHE A 135 3.81 -5.12 -7.53
C PHE A 135 3.18 -4.10 -6.61
N LYS A 136 2.02 -3.58 -6.96
CA LYS A 136 1.27 -2.67 -6.08
C LYS A 136 0.12 -3.38 -5.40
N THR A 137 -0.20 -2.92 -4.19
CA THR A 137 -1.34 -3.42 -3.41
C THR A 137 -2.33 -2.30 -3.04
N THR A 138 -2.16 -1.13 -3.66
CA THR A 138 -3.12 -0.02 -3.58
C THR A 138 -3.45 0.47 -4.98
N GLN A 139 -4.56 1.17 -5.11
CA GLN A 139 -5.02 1.74 -6.37
C GLN A 139 -3.94 2.63 -7.00
N ASN A 140 -3.89 2.66 -8.32
CA ASN A 140 -3.08 3.62 -9.04
C ASN A 140 -3.70 5.02 -8.96
N ASP A 141 -2.85 6.03 -8.93
CA ASP A 141 -3.28 7.43 -8.87
C ASP A 141 -4.17 7.82 -10.06
N ASP A 142 -3.96 7.25 -11.25
CA ASP A 142 -4.78 7.49 -12.44
C ASP A 142 -6.22 6.97 -12.28
N LEU A 143 -6.40 5.79 -11.66
CA LEU A 143 -7.72 5.23 -11.35
C LEU A 143 -8.49 6.14 -10.38
N ILE A 144 -7.83 6.66 -9.38
CA ILE A 144 -8.42 7.58 -8.40
C ILE A 144 -8.68 8.96 -9.02
N ALA A 145 -7.71 9.50 -9.75
CA ALA A 145 -7.82 10.80 -10.41
C ALA A 145 -8.97 10.81 -11.44
N LYS A 146 -9.14 9.71 -12.20
CA LYS A 146 -10.27 9.57 -13.13
C LYS A 146 -11.60 9.73 -12.40
N ALA A 147 -11.81 9.04 -11.28
CA ALA A 147 -13.06 9.16 -10.53
C ALA A 147 -13.33 10.58 -10.03
N LEU A 148 -12.29 11.27 -9.55
CA LEU A 148 -12.42 12.65 -9.10
C LEU A 148 -12.73 13.60 -10.25
N VAL A 149 -12.04 13.45 -11.39
CA VAL A 149 -12.27 14.29 -12.57
C VAL A 149 -13.66 14.02 -13.19
N ASP A 150 -14.10 12.77 -13.27
CA ASP A 150 -15.46 12.43 -13.72
C ASP A 150 -16.52 13.12 -12.83
N HIS A 151 -16.32 13.14 -11.52
CA HIS A 151 -17.19 13.88 -10.60
C HIS A 151 -17.10 15.38 -10.80
N MET A 152 -15.89 15.95 -10.96
CA MET A 152 -15.71 17.39 -11.23
C MET A 152 -16.46 17.82 -12.52
N VAL A 153 -16.41 17.00 -13.57
CA VAL A 153 -17.16 17.24 -14.81
C VAL A 153 -18.67 17.23 -14.57
N LYS A 154 -19.18 16.23 -13.84
CA LYS A 154 -20.61 16.12 -13.46
C LYS A 154 -21.05 17.33 -12.62
N ALA A 155 -20.20 17.79 -11.72
CA ALA A 155 -20.41 18.96 -10.86
C ALA A 155 -20.17 20.31 -11.59
N LYS A 156 -19.82 20.28 -12.89
CA LYS A 156 -19.54 21.47 -13.71
C LYS A 156 -18.37 22.34 -13.21
N VAL A 157 -17.39 21.75 -12.50
CA VAL A 157 -16.17 22.42 -12.11
C VAL A 157 -15.38 22.81 -13.36
N LYS A 158 -14.94 24.08 -13.44
CA LYS A 158 -14.18 24.63 -14.56
C LYS A 158 -12.74 24.98 -14.18
N THR A 159 -12.55 25.38 -12.92
CA THR A 159 -11.26 25.82 -12.41
C THR A 159 -10.90 25.08 -11.12
N VAL A 160 -9.63 24.65 -11.00
CA VAL A 160 -9.14 23.92 -9.84
C VAL A 160 -7.83 24.54 -9.32
N GLY A 161 -7.77 24.80 -8.02
CA GLY A 161 -6.53 24.97 -7.30
C GLY A 161 -5.97 23.59 -6.95
N PHE A 162 -4.73 23.33 -7.27
CA PHE A 162 -4.07 22.05 -6.98
C PHE A 162 -2.93 22.29 -5.99
N ILE A 163 -2.92 21.54 -4.89
CA ILE A 163 -1.85 21.58 -3.90
C ILE A 163 -1.40 20.16 -3.55
N THR A 164 -0.10 19.90 -3.62
CA THR A 164 0.44 18.57 -3.36
C THR A 164 1.79 18.63 -2.65
N ILE A 165 2.18 17.50 -2.06
CA ILE A 165 3.52 17.37 -1.46
C ILE A 165 4.62 17.33 -2.53
N ASN A 166 5.80 17.84 -2.16
CA ASN A 166 6.95 17.92 -3.05
C ASN A 166 7.80 16.65 -2.96
N ASP A 167 7.28 15.54 -3.49
CA ASP A 167 7.94 14.24 -3.53
C ASP A 167 7.37 13.37 -4.68
N PRO A 168 7.88 12.13 -4.91
CA PRO A 168 7.40 11.26 -5.99
C PRO A 168 5.89 10.97 -5.99
N PHE A 169 5.20 11.01 -4.84
CA PHE A 169 3.75 10.91 -4.80
C PHE A 169 3.11 12.16 -5.44
N GLY A 170 3.50 13.34 -4.98
CA GLY A 170 2.96 14.59 -5.50
C GLY A 170 3.30 14.86 -6.96
N GLU A 171 4.49 14.45 -7.41
CA GLU A 171 4.90 14.55 -8.82
C GLU A 171 4.03 13.68 -9.72
N ASN A 172 3.77 12.43 -9.31
CA ASN A 172 2.89 11.53 -10.07
C ASN A 172 1.47 12.09 -10.13
N TRP A 173 0.94 12.59 -9.00
CA TRP A 173 -0.38 13.24 -8.97
C TRP A 173 -0.46 14.47 -9.85
N ALA A 174 0.57 15.32 -9.84
CA ALA A 174 0.62 16.51 -10.70
C ALA A 174 0.57 16.14 -12.18
N LYS A 175 1.33 15.12 -12.59
CA LYS A 175 1.31 14.62 -13.96
C LYS A 175 -0.08 14.10 -14.34
N VAL A 176 -0.57 13.11 -13.59
CA VAL A 176 -1.83 12.42 -13.87
C VAL A 176 -3.02 13.39 -13.86
N PHE A 177 -3.10 14.24 -12.84
CA PHE A 177 -4.20 15.19 -12.71
C PHE A 177 -4.18 16.26 -13.80
N THR A 178 -3.00 16.79 -14.16
CA THR A 178 -2.87 17.79 -15.22
C THR A 178 -3.31 17.22 -16.57
N GLU A 179 -2.90 15.99 -16.90
CA GLU A 179 -3.30 15.33 -18.15
C GLU A 179 -4.82 15.07 -18.22
N LEU A 180 -5.42 14.61 -17.12
CA LEU A 180 -6.86 14.35 -17.06
C LEU A 180 -7.68 15.64 -17.07
N ALA A 181 -7.30 16.65 -16.29
CA ALA A 181 -7.96 17.94 -16.25
C ALA A 181 -7.98 18.60 -17.63
N ALA A 182 -6.87 18.58 -18.35
CA ALA A 182 -6.77 19.12 -19.71
C ALA A 182 -7.71 18.41 -20.69
N LYS A 183 -7.82 17.08 -20.63
CA LYS A 183 -8.74 16.28 -21.47
C LYS A 183 -10.21 16.65 -21.27
N HIS A 184 -10.56 17.14 -20.07
CA HIS A 184 -11.93 17.50 -19.71
C HIS A 184 -12.18 19.02 -19.64
N ASN A 185 -11.24 19.84 -20.16
CA ASN A 185 -11.32 21.29 -20.15
C ASN A 185 -11.45 21.90 -18.73
N ILE A 186 -10.87 21.25 -17.74
CA ILE A 186 -10.74 21.77 -16.37
C ILE A 186 -9.38 22.50 -16.28
N LYS A 187 -9.42 23.79 -15.90
CA LYS A 187 -8.24 24.63 -15.82
C LYS A 187 -7.62 24.58 -14.42
N ILE A 188 -6.37 24.22 -14.33
CA ILE A 188 -5.61 24.36 -13.09
C ILE A 188 -5.13 25.80 -13.00
N VAL A 189 -5.74 26.60 -12.11
CA VAL A 189 -5.50 28.05 -11.98
C VAL A 189 -4.46 28.38 -10.92
N ALA A 190 -4.15 27.45 -10.01
CA ALA A 190 -3.05 27.51 -9.06
C ALA A 190 -2.46 26.11 -8.88
N ASN A 191 -1.14 26.01 -8.79
CA ASN A 191 -0.44 24.72 -8.60
C ASN A 191 0.68 24.92 -7.57
N GLU A 192 0.42 24.49 -6.35
CA GLU A 192 1.27 24.77 -5.20
C GLU A 192 1.88 23.48 -4.64
N ARG A 193 3.03 23.62 -3.97
CA ARG A 193 3.80 22.54 -3.36
C ARG A 193 4.09 22.83 -1.89
N TYR A 194 4.15 21.78 -1.08
CA TYR A 194 4.60 21.85 0.31
C TYR A 194 5.35 20.56 0.70
N GLN A 195 6.09 20.60 1.81
CA GLN A 195 6.82 19.46 2.32
C GLN A 195 5.95 18.65 3.31
N ARG A 196 6.24 17.36 3.45
CA ARG A 196 5.55 16.50 4.45
C ARG A 196 5.73 17.00 5.88
N THR A 197 6.81 17.70 6.14
CA THR A 197 7.19 18.23 7.45
C THR A 197 6.75 19.67 7.68
N ASP A 198 6.13 20.32 6.69
CA ASP A 198 5.65 21.69 6.85
C ASP A 198 4.55 21.76 7.91
N THR A 199 4.66 22.76 8.76
CA THR A 199 3.68 23.09 9.80
C THR A 199 2.76 24.25 9.39
N SER A 200 3.04 24.90 8.25
CA SER A 200 2.23 25.97 7.66
C SER A 200 2.26 25.88 6.13
N VAL A 201 1.09 26.12 5.52
CA VAL A 201 0.91 26.22 4.06
C VAL A 201 0.18 27.54 3.71
N THR A 202 0.24 28.53 4.60
CA THR A 202 -0.48 29.81 4.47
C THR A 202 -0.17 30.51 3.16
N ALA A 203 1.10 30.58 2.76
CA ALA A 203 1.49 31.23 1.52
C ALA A 203 0.91 30.54 0.29
N GLN A 204 0.94 29.20 0.25
CA GLN A 204 0.38 28.39 -0.84
C GLN A 204 -1.14 28.56 -0.92
N THR A 205 -1.82 28.49 0.21
CA THR A 205 -3.29 28.59 0.24
C THR A 205 -3.78 30.01 -0.10
N LEU A 206 -3.05 31.06 0.26
CA LEU A 206 -3.36 32.43 -0.18
C LEU A 206 -3.26 32.60 -1.69
N LYS A 207 -2.28 31.99 -2.36
CA LYS A 207 -2.21 32.00 -3.83
C LYS A 207 -3.39 31.26 -4.47
N ILE A 208 -3.79 30.13 -3.89
CA ILE A 208 -4.98 29.40 -4.34
C ILE A 208 -6.25 30.28 -4.17
N MET A 209 -6.40 30.90 -3.01
CA MET A 209 -7.53 31.81 -2.74
C MET A 209 -7.57 32.99 -3.72
N ALA A 210 -6.42 33.60 -4.03
CA ALA A 210 -6.32 34.70 -5.00
C ALA A 210 -6.71 34.28 -6.42
N ALA A 211 -6.49 33.03 -6.81
CA ALA A 211 -6.91 32.46 -8.10
C ALA A 211 -8.41 32.13 -8.14
N ASN A 212 -9.09 32.14 -7.00
CA ASN A 212 -10.53 31.91 -6.84
C ASN A 212 -11.07 30.70 -7.63
N PRO A 213 -10.55 29.47 -7.41
CA PRO A 213 -10.99 28.29 -8.14
C PRO A 213 -12.38 27.80 -7.66
N ASP A 214 -13.12 27.12 -8.57
CA ASP A 214 -14.38 26.43 -8.23
C ASP A 214 -14.15 25.30 -7.22
N ALA A 215 -13.00 24.65 -7.30
CA ALA A 215 -12.64 23.54 -6.43
C ALA A 215 -11.14 23.55 -6.09
N VAL A 216 -10.77 22.88 -4.99
CA VAL A 216 -9.37 22.60 -4.65
C VAL A 216 -9.17 21.11 -4.49
N LEU A 217 -8.12 20.57 -5.14
CA LEU A 217 -7.64 19.21 -4.93
C LEU A 217 -6.36 19.23 -4.08
N VAL A 218 -6.41 18.54 -2.95
CA VAL A 218 -5.23 18.28 -2.10
C VAL A 218 -4.72 16.86 -2.38
N ALA A 219 -3.48 16.73 -2.81
CA ALA A 219 -2.87 15.43 -3.09
C ALA A 219 -1.71 15.15 -2.15
N ALA A 220 -1.98 14.43 -1.08
CA ALA A 220 -0.99 13.97 -0.10
C ALA A 220 -1.46 12.66 0.54
N PRO A 221 -0.58 11.83 1.14
CA PRO A 221 -0.98 10.71 1.96
C PRO A 221 -0.76 10.96 3.45
N GLY A 222 -1.68 10.45 4.27
CA GLY A 222 -1.55 10.47 5.73
C GLY A 222 -1.77 11.86 6.36
N GLY A 223 -0.99 12.19 7.38
CA GLY A 223 -1.13 13.45 8.14
C GLY A 223 -1.09 14.73 7.31
N PRO A 224 -0.19 14.86 6.34
CA PRO A 224 -0.10 16.04 5.47
C PRO A 224 -1.39 16.44 4.74
N THR A 225 -2.37 15.54 4.59
CA THR A 225 -3.66 15.83 3.93
C THR A 225 -4.50 16.90 4.65
N VAL A 226 -4.35 16.98 5.98
CA VAL A 226 -5.21 17.81 6.84
C VAL A 226 -4.83 19.28 6.78
N LEU A 227 -3.53 19.59 6.73
CA LEU A 227 -3.01 20.96 6.86
C LEU A 227 -3.53 21.91 5.76
N PRO A 228 -3.44 21.61 4.46
CA PRO A 228 -4.00 22.49 3.42
C PRO A 228 -5.52 22.64 3.53
N GLN A 229 -6.22 21.56 3.82
CA GLN A 229 -7.68 21.53 3.99
C GLN A 229 -8.14 22.48 5.08
N THR A 230 -7.55 22.36 6.27
CA THR A 230 -7.95 23.18 7.43
C THR A 230 -7.53 24.63 7.26
N THR A 231 -6.39 24.91 6.64
CA THR A 231 -5.91 26.27 6.35
C THR A 231 -6.85 26.99 5.39
N LEU A 232 -7.25 26.34 4.28
CA LEU A 232 -8.22 26.90 3.33
C LEU A 232 -9.58 27.18 3.99
N TYR A 233 -10.06 26.26 4.83
CA TYR A 233 -11.28 26.46 5.59
C TYR A 233 -11.19 27.69 6.50
N ASP A 234 -10.09 27.84 7.26
CA ASP A 234 -9.87 28.96 8.19
C ASP A 234 -9.71 30.30 7.45
N GLN A 235 -9.20 30.28 6.22
CA GLN A 235 -9.14 31.44 5.33
C GLN A 235 -10.48 31.76 4.65
N GLY A 236 -11.51 30.92 4.89
CA GLY A 236 -12.87 31.18 4.39
C GLY A 236 -13.14 30.66 2.98
N TYR A 237 -12.34 29.73 2.45
CA TYR A 237 -12.63 29.08 1.16
C TYR A 237 -14.00 28.40 1.19
N LYS A 238 -14.82 28.61 0.16
CA LYS A 238 -16.19 28.08 0.05
C LYS A 238 -16.40 27.13 -1.13
N GLY A 239 -15.41 26.98 -2.01
CA GLY A 239 -15.48 26.03 -3.12
C GLY A 239 -15.42 24.57 -2.68
N GLN A 240 -15.61 23.65 -3.61
CA GLN A 240 -15.59 22.22 -3.33
C GLN A 240 -14.16 21.74 -3.02
N MET A 241 -14.01 21.05 -1.92
CA MET A 241 -12.75 20.39 -1.55
C MET A 241 -12.72 18.94 -2.04
N TYR A 242 -11.61 18.56 -2.67
CA TYR A 242 -11.31 17.19 -3.08
C TYR A 242 -10.03 16.72 -2.41
N GLN A 243 -10.00 15.44 -2.09
CA GLN A 243 -8.82 14.75 -1.56
C GLN A 243 -8.54 13.48 -2.37
N THR A 244 -7.31 13.02 -2.35
CA THR A 244 -6.96 11.73 -2.90
C THR A 244 -7.27 10.60 -1.91
N HIS A 245 -7.13 9.34 -2.32
CA HIS A 245 -7.18 8.18 -1.41
C HIS A 245 -6.15 8.26 -0.26
N GLY A 246 -5.17 9.15 -0.36
CA GLY A 246 -4.23 9.43 0.72
C GLY A 246 -4.86 10.00 2.00
N ALA A 247 -6.09 10.54 1.92
CA ALA A 247 -6.87 11.00 3.07
C ALA A 247 -7.77 9.91 3.68
N ALA A 248 -7.72 8.68 3.18
CA ALA A 248 -8.60 7.57 3.59
C ALA A 248 -8.18 6.93 4.93
N LEU A 249 -8.18 7.74 6.01
CA LEU A 249 -7.79 7.32 7.36
C LEU A 249 -8.63 8.02 8.44
N PRO A 250 -8.87 7.37 9.59
CA PRO A 250 -9.65 7.95 10.70
C PRO A 250 -9.08 9.30 11.19
N ALA A 251 -7.75 9.47 11.16
CA ALA A 251 -7.10 10.71 11.59
C ALA A 251 -7.48 11.92 10.73
N PHE A 252 -7.84 11.74 9.45
CA PHE A 252 -8.32 12.84 8.61
C PHE A 252 -9.61 13.47 9.20
N LEU A 253 -10.55 12.62 9.63
CA LEU A 253 -11.79 13.07 10.26
C LEU A 253 -11.54 13.67 11.65
N SER A 254 -10.76 12.99 12.50
CA SER A 254 -10.56 13.41 13.89
C SER A 254 -9.73 14.68 14.01
N LEU A 255 -8.75 14.91 13.15
CA LEU A 255 -7.93 16.14 13.11
C LEU A 255 -8.64 17.27 12.36
N GLY A 256 -9.31 16.96 11.25
CA GLY A 256 -10.01 17.94 10.44
C GLY A 256 -11.33 18.43 11.05
N LYS A 257 -12.00 17.54 11.80
CA LYS A 257 -13.31 17.84 12.43
C LYS A 257 -14.29 18.42 11.41
N LYS A 258 -15.07 19.44 11.79
CA LYS A 258 -16.01 20.12 10.89
C LYS A 258 -15.38 20.78 9.66
N LYS A 259 -14.06 21.01 9.67
CA LYS A 259 -13.34 21.66 8.55
C LYS A 259 -13.17 20.74 7.35
N VAL A 260 -13.45 19.46 7.49
CA VAL A 260 -13.38 18.48 6.39
C VAL A 260 -14.77 18.02 5.93
N ASP A 261 -15.84 18.51 6.53
CA ASP A 261 -17.19 18.19 6.06
C ASP A 261 -17.39 18.70 4.62
N GLY A 262 -18.12 17.95 3.82
CA GLY A 262 -18.34 18.22 2.40
C GLY A 262 -17.19 17.79 1.48
N THR A 263 -16.03 17.38 2.03
CA THR A 263 -14.88 16.91 1.23
C THR A 263 -15.24 15.65 0.46
N ILE A 264 -14.87 15.61 -0.82
CA ILE A 264 -15.05 14.45 -1.68
C ILE A 264 -13.69 13.80 -1.94
N LEU A 265 -13.65 12.46 -1.86
CA LEU A 265 -12.50 11.67 -2.25
C LEU A 265 -12.94 10.42 -3.01
N ALA A 266 -12.02 9.83 -3.77
CA ALA A 266 -12.19 8.49 -4.30
C ALA A 266 -11.23 7.55 -3.54
N ALA A 267 -11.76 6.47 -2.98
CA ALA A 267 -10.98 5.56 -2.13
C ALA A 267 -11.61 4.17 -2.04
N SER A 268 -11.03 3.32 -1.21
CA SER A 268 -11.52 1.97 -0.93
C SER A 268 -12.95 1.95 -0.38
N LEU A 269 -13.70 0.94 -0.80
CA LEU A 269 -15.04 0.61 -0.28
C LEU A 269 -15.07 0.40 1.25
N MET A 270 -13.94 0.12 1.88
CA MET A 270 -13.83 -0.12 3.32
C MET A 270 -14.36 1.04 4.17
N LEU A 271 -14.21 2.29 3.69
CA LEU A 271 -14.66 3.47 4.43
C LEU A 271 -16.19 3.55 4.53
N VAL A 272 -16.90 2.91 3.61
CA VAL A 272 -18.36 2.97 3.47
C VAL A 272 -18.96 1.57 3.36
N LEU A 273 -18.31 0.58 3.95
CA LEU A 273 -18.64 -0.83 3.81
C LEU A 273 -20.12 -1.18 4.08
N PRO A 274 -20.81 -0.60 5.09
CA PRO A 274 -22.23 -0.84 5.30
C PRO A 274 -23.13 -0.42 4.14
N GLU A 275 -22.70 0.55 3.34
CA GLU A 275 -23.45 1.09 2.19
C GLU A 275 -23.16 0.34 0.88
N ILE A 276 -22.16 -0.56 0.88
CA ILE A 276 -21.76 -1.36 -0.28
C ILE A 276 -22.73 -2.54 -0.45
N ALA A 277 -23.13 -2.82 -1.70
CA ALA A 277 -24.00 -3.93 -2.03
C ALA A 277 -23.37 -5.29 -1.64
N ASP A 278 -24.18 -6.21 -1.13
CA ASP A 278 -23.75 -7.56 -0.71
C ASP A 278 -23.20 -8.39 -1.87
N SER A 279 -23.57 -8.04 -3.10
CA SER A 279 -23.04 -8.65 -4.33
C SER A 279 -21.61 -8.24 -4.66
N ASN A 280 -21.06 -7.19 -4.01
CA ASN A 280 -19.66 -6.80 -4.23
C ASN A 280 -18.73 -7.86 -3.62
N PRO A 281 -17.88 -8.52 -4.41
CA PRO A 281 -17.06 -9.64 -3.94
C PRO A 281 -16.08 -9.23 -2.84
N ALA A 282 -15.56 -8.00 -2.86
CA ALA A 282 -14.59 -7.51 -1.88
C ALA A 282 -15.22 -7.24 -0.49
N LYS A 283 -16.55 -7.06 -0.41
CA LYS A 283 -17.23 -6.72 0.84
C LYS A 283 -16.94 -7.71 1.98
N LYS A 284 -17.01 -9.01 1.70
CA LYS A 284 -16.76 -10.06 2.71
C LYS A 284 -15.32 -10.10 3.17
N VAL A 285 -14.37 -9.90 2.26
CA VAL A 285 -12.94 -9.88 2.57
C VAL A 285 -12.60 -8.65 3.41
N ALA A 286 -13.15 -7.48 3.02
CA ALA A 286 -13.00 -6.24 3.76
C ALA A 286 -13.59 -6.34 5.18
N GLN A 287 -14.79 -6.90 5.32
CA GLN A 287 -15.43 -7.09 6.61
C GLN A 287 -14.59 -7.97 7.53
N LYS A 288 -14.13 -9.12 7.02
CA LYS A 288 -13.25 -10.01 7.79
C LYS A 288 -12.00 -9.29 8.29
N TYR A 289 -11.34 -8.53 7.43
CA TYR A 289 -10.15 -7.76 7.82
C TYR A 289 -10.46 -6.71 8.89
N ILE A 290 -11.57 -5.97 8.75
CA ILE A 290 -12.00 -4.96 9.73
C ILE A 290 -12.30 -5.62 11.08
N ASP A 291 -13.01 -6.73 11.08
CA ASP A 291 -13.38 -7.45 12.32
C ASP A 291 -12.14 -7.98 13.04
N ASP A 292 -11.24 -8.65 12.33
CA ASP A 292 -9.99 -9.18 12.88
C ASP A 292 -9.09 -8.08 13.44
N TYR A 293 -8.95 -6.96 12.70
CA TYR A 293 -8.17 -5.82 13.15
C TYR A 293 -8.80 -5.15 14.38
N THR A 294 -10.11 -4.92 14.35
CA THR A 294 -10.83 -4.30 15.45
C THR A 294 -10.76 -5.14 16.72
N LYS A 295 -10.80 -6.47 16.59
CA LYS A 295 -10.65 -7.41 17.72
C LYS A 295 -9.26 -7.26 18.40
N LEU A 296 -8.21 -7.00 17.64
CA LEU A 296 -6.85 -6.84 18.19
C LEU A 296 -6.57 -5.45 18.75
N TYR A 297 -7.11 -4.41 18.12
CA TYR A 297 -6.70 -3.02 18.39
C TYR A 297 -7.81 -2.11 18.91
N GLY A 298 -9.05 -2.60 19.00
CA GLY A 298 -10.20 -1.86 19.56
C GLY A 298 -10.76 -0.74 18.68
N GLY A 299 -10.24 -0.57 17.45
CA GLY A 299 -10.68 0.47 16.52
C GLY A 299 -10.61 0.03 15.07
N ALA A 300 -11.37 0.70 14.20
CA ALA A 300 -11.38 0.40 12.77
C ALA A 300 -10.00 0.68 12.11
N PRO A 301 -9.54 -0.19 11.20
CA PRO A 301 -8.29 0.02 10.47
C PRO A 301 -8.40 1.20 9.50
N ALA A 302 -7.26 1.85 9.22
CA ALA A 302 -7.11 2.68 8.03
C ALA A 302 -6.96 1.78 6.78
N THR A 303 -7.34 2.30 5.60
CA THR A 303 -7.20 1.57 4.33
C THR A 303 -5.76 1.16 4.03
N PHE A 304 -4.78 1.86 4.58
CA PHE A 304 -3.35 1.54 4.43
C PHE A 304 -2.96 0.17 5.00
N GLY A 305 -3.55 -0.25 6.11
CA GLY A 305 -3.34 -1.60 6.64
C GLY A 305 -3.89 -2.67 5.70
N ALA A 306 -5.03 -2.42 5.08
CA ALA A 306 -5.64 -3.33 4.11
C ALA A 306 -4.73 -3.60 2.90
N ASN A 307 -3.91 -2.63 2.48
CA ASN A 307 -2.93 -2.84 1.41
C ASN A 307 -1.89 -3.91 1.77
N VAL A 308 -1.50 -4.00 3.03
CA VAL A 308 -0.59 -5.06 3.53
C VAL A 308 -1.34 -6.38 3.67
N TYR A 309 -2.60 -6.36 4.11
CA TYR A 309 -3.43 -7.55 4.15
C TYR A 309 -3.59 -8.17 2.75
N ASP A 310 -3.87 -7.34 1.74
CA ASP A 310 -3.99 -7.77 0.34
C ASP A 310 -2.66 -8.30 -0.21
N ALA A 311 -1.51 -7.73 0.21
CA ALA A 311 -0.19 -8.30 -0.11
C ALA A 311 -0.06 -9.74 0.43
N GLY A 312 -0.55 -9.99 1.65
CA GLY A 312 -0.63 -11.33 2.24
C GLY A 312 -1.48 -12.29 1.42
N LEU A 313 -2.65 -11.84 0.93
CA LEU A 313 -3.52 -12.65 0.07
C LEU A 313 -2.87 -12.99 -1.28
N LEU A 314 -2.19 -12.02 -1.90
CA LEU A 314 -1.42 -12.21 -3.13
C LEU A 314 -0.30 -13.25 -2.94
N LEU A 315 0.46 -13.14 -1.86
CA LEU A 315 1.50 -14.10 -1.51
C LEU A 315 0.91 -15.48 -1.20
N GLN A 316 -0.18 -15.55 -0.45
CA GLN A 316 -0.88 -16.80 -0.16
C GLN A 316 -1.32 -17.53 -1.44
N ARG A 317 -1.72 -16.79 -2.46
CA ARG A 317 -2.10 -17.34 -3.78
C ARG A 317 -0.88 -17.79 -4.59
N ALA A 318 0.20 -17.00 -4.56
CA ALA A 318 1.37 -17.20 -5.43
C ALA A 318 2.37 -18.26 -4.90
N ILE A 319 2.57 -18.35 -3.58
CA ILE A 319 3.55 -19.24 -2.94
C ILE A 319 3.39 -20.72 -3.36
N PRO A 320 2.17 -21.32 -3.38
CA PRO A 320 2.04 -22.74 -3.77
C PRO A 320 2.47 -22.99 -5.22
N THR A 321 2.26 -22.03 -6.11
CA THR A 321 2.69 -22.12 -7.51
C THR A 321 4.21 -22.05 -7.63
N ALA A 322 4.85 -21.16 -6.87
CA ALA A 322 6.31 -21.07 -6.83
C ALA A 322 6.96 -22.30 -6.21
N ALA A 323 6.37 -22.83 -5.13
CA ALA A 323 6.89 -24.02 -4.43
C ALA A 323 6.89 -25.30 -5.27
N LYS A 324 6.03 -25.40 -6.28
CA LYS A 324 6.06 -26.51 -7.26
C LYS A 324 7.28 -26.42 -8.17
N LYS A 325 7.90 -25.26 -8.33
CA LYS A 325 9.03 -25.03 -9.25
C LYS A 325 10.38 -25.04 -8.53
N ALA A 326 10.44 -24.50 -7.30
CA ALA A 326 11.69 -24.38 -6.56
C ALA A 326 11.44 -24.30 -5.04
N LYS A 327 12.50 -24.47 -4.25
CA LYS A 327 12.45 -24.40 -2.78
C LYS A 327 12.54 -22.94 -2.29
N PRO A 328 11.81 -22.55 -1.24
CA PRO A 328 11.99 -21.26 -0.57
C PRO A 328 13.46 -20.98 -0.23
N GLY A 329 13.84 -19.71 -0.22
CA GLY A 329 15.19 -19.22 0.02
C GLY A 329 16.11 -19.25 -1.19
N THR A 330 15.66 -19.72 -2.37
CA THR A 330 16.45 -19.77 -3.61
C THR A 330 16.07 -18.68 -4.60
N LYS A 331 16.97 -18.32 -5.51
CA LYS A 331 16.68 -17.34 -6.58
C LYS A 331 15.60 -17.85 -7.53
N GLU A 332 15.57 -19.14 -7.80
CA GLU A 332 14.57 -19.81 -8.62
C GLU A 332 13.17 -19.71 -8.01
N PHE A 333 13.06 -19.85 -6.68
CA PHE A 333 11.80 -19.66 -5.98
C PHE A 333 11.30 -18.23 -6.09
N ARG A 334 12.17 -17.23 -5.87
CA ARG A 334 11.83 -15.81 -5.99
C ARG A 334 11.37 -15.43 -7.40
N ALA A 335 12.06 -15.96 -8.43
CA ALA A 335 11.64 -15.78 -9.82
C ALA A 335 10.29 -16.43 -10.10
N ALA A 336 10.07 -17.66 -9.63
CA ALA A 336 8.79 -18.34 -9.76
C ALA A 336 7.66 -17.63 -8.97
N LEU A 337 7.98 -17.04 -7.82
CA LEU A 337 7.04 -16.24 -7.02
C LEU A 337 6.64 -14.95 -7.75
N ARG A 338 7.61 -14.22 -8.34
CA ARG A 338 7.34 -13.08 -9.21
C ARG A 338 6.41 -13.45 -10.36
N ASP A 339 6.72 -14.53 -11.08
CA ASP A 339 5.90 -14.98 -12.21
C ASP A 339 4.49 -15.38 -11.78
N ALA A 340 4.35 -15.99 -10.59
CA ALA A 340 3.04 -16.35 -10.05
C ALA A 340 2.22 -15.13 -9.65
N LEU A 341 2.85 -14.08 -9.10
CA LEU A 341 2.21 -12.80 -8.81
C LEU A 341 1.73 -12.10 -10.08
N GLU A 342 2.57 -12.04 -11.12
CA GLU A 342 2.27 -11.44 -12.43
C GLU A 342 1.08 -12.12 -13.13
N ASN A 343 0.87 -13.41 -12.88
CA ASN A 343 -0.23 -14.19 -13.42
C ASN A 343 -1.48 -14.25 -12.52
N THR A 344 -1.57 -13.39 -11.51
CA THR A 344 -2.76 -13.30 -10.63
C THR A 344 -3.99 -12.88 -11.43
N LYS A 345 -5.07 -13.66 -11.32
CA LYS A 345 -6.37 -13.38 -11.96
C LYS A 345 -7.50 -13.50 -10.95
N GLU A 346 -8.44 -12.55 -11.00
CA GLU A 346 -9.65 -12.48 -10.18
C GLU A 346 -9.39 -12.78 -8.69
N LEU A 347 -8.27 -12.27 -8.15
CA LEU A 347 -8.04 -12.35 -6.71
C LEU A 347 -8.83 -11.24 -6.02
N VAL A 348 -9.80 -11.64 -5.22
CA VAL A 348 -10.60 -10.72 -4.43
C VAL A 348 -9.80 -10.31 -3.19
N GLY A 349 -9.48 -9.02 -3.11
CA GLY A 349 -8.87 -8.39 -1.94
C GLY A 349 -9.87 -7.60 -1.11
N THR A 350 -9.36 -6.87 -0.12
CA THR A 350 -10.16 -6.01 0.76
C THR A 350 -10.68 -4.75 0.06
N GLN A 351 -10.03 -4.32 -1.01
CA GLN A 351 -10.28 -3.03 -1.65
C GLN A 351 -10.72 -3.16 -3.12
N GLY A 352 -10.79 -4.37 -3.65
CA GLY A 352 -11.16 -4.63 -5.03
C GLY A 352 -10.70 -5.99 -5.50
N VAL A 353 -10.56 -6.15 -6.81
CA VAL A 353 -10.18 -7.41 -7.46
C VAL A 353 -8.88 -7.19 -8.24
N TYR A 354 -7.92 -8.07 -8.04
CA TYR A 354 -6.61 -8.00 -8.71
C TYR A 354 -6.57 -8.86 -9.97
N ASN A 355 -6.17 -8.25 -11.07
CA ASN A 355 -5.92 -8.88 -12.36
C ASN A 355 -4.57 -8.40 -12.92
N MET A 356 -3.49 -8.99 -12.43
CA MET A 356 -2.14 -8.59 -12.82
C MET A 356 -1.74 -9.14 -14.19
N THR A 357 -0.87 -8.43 -14.90
CA THR A 357 -0.27 -8.82 -16.17
C THR A 357 1.18 -8.35 -16.25
N PRO A 358 2.00 -8.83 -17.20
CA PRO A 358 3.34 -8.30 -17.42
C PRO A 358 3.43 -6.80 -17.68
N ALA A 359 2.34 -6.17 -18.14
CA ALA A 359 2.26 -4.74 -18.38
C ALA A 359 1.63 -3.94 -17.22
N ASP A 360 0.89 -4.64 -16.34
CA ASP A 360 0.18 -4.03 -15.21
C ASP A 360 0.37 -4.84 -13.93
N HIS A 361 1.27 -4.38 -13.07
CA HIS A 361 1.56 -4.94 -11.76
C HIS A 361 0.75 -4.29 -10.62
N SER A 362 -0.27 -3.48 -10.94
CA SER A 362 -1.28 -2.99 -9.99
C SER A 362 -2.54 -3.86 -10.01
N GLY A 363 -3.03 -4.17 -11.20
CA GLY A 363 -4.12 -5.10 -11.44
C GLY A 363 -5.51 -4.64 -11.00
N PHE A 364 -5.66 -3.43 -10.46
CA PHE A 364 -6.96 -2.88 -10.10
C PHE A 364 -7.68 -2.26 -11.30
N ASP A 365 -8.99 -2.50 -11.36
CA ASP A 365 -9.94 -1.80 -12.23
C ASP A 365 -10.89 -0.89 -11.42
N GLU A 366 -11.95 -0.39 -12.08
CA GLU A 366 -12.90 0.54 -11.46
C GLU A 366 -13.66 -0.06 -10.26
N ARG A 367 -13.66 -1.38 -10.08
CA ARG A 367 -14.21 -2.06 -8.88
C ARG A 367 -13.39 -1.76 -7.61
N GLY A 368 -12.18 -1.25 -7.75
CA GLY A 368 -11.27 -0.94 -6.64
C GLY A 368 -11.47 0.44 -6.01
N ARG A 369 -12.51 1.19 -6.36
CA ARG A 369 -12.72 2.54 -5.86
C ARG A 369 -14.20 2.92 -5.73
N GLU A 370 -14.49 3.73 -4.73
CA GLU A 370 -15.78 4.36 -4.52
C GLU A 370 -15.60 5.88 -4.41
N LEU A 371 -16.61 6.65 -4.84
CA LEU A 371 -16.69 8.06 -4.51
C LEU A 371 -17.32 8.22 -3.13
N ILE A 372 -16.66 8.98 -2.28
CA ILE A 372 -16.99 9.09 -0.86
C ILE A 372 -17.01 10.58 -0.49
N GLN A 373 -17.97 10.97 0.34
CA GLN A 373 -18.04 12.30 0.91
C GLN A 373 -17.93 12.24 2.44
N VAL A 374 -17.27 13.23 3.03
CA VAL A 374 -17.36 13.46 4.47
C VAL A 374 -18.66 14.20 4.77
N LYS A 375 -19.53 13.60 5.58
CA LYS A 375 -20.79 14.19 6.02
C LYS A 375 -20.96 13.97 7.52
N ASP A 376 -21.16 15.06 8.27
CA ASP A 376 -21.33 15.03 9.71
C ASP A 376 -20.19 14.25 10.43
N GLY A 377 -18.94 14.46 9.97
CA GLY A 377 -17.76 13.81 10.51
C GLY A 377 -17.64 12.30 10.20
N LYS A 378 -18.38 11.77 9.21
CA LYS A 378 -18.38 10.36 8.79
C LYS A 378 -18.15 10.24 7.29
N TRP A 379 -17.61 9.12 6.91
CA TRP A 379 -17.55 8.70 5.52
C TRP A 379 -18.93 8.26 5.04
N THR A 380 -19.35 8.72 3.89
CA THR A 380 -20.67 8.40 3.28
C THR A 380 -20.47 8.14 1.79
N LEU A 381 -21.09 7.09 1.27
CA LEU A 381 -21.02 6.76 -0.16
C LEU A 381 -21.72 7.86 -0.98
N LEU A 382 -21.00 8.43 -1.94
CA LEU A 382 -21.56 9.43 -2.84
C LEU A 382 -22.18 8.72 -4.06
N LYS A 383 -23.50 8.80 -4.21
CA LYS A 383 -24.29 8.17 -5.28
C LYS A 383 -24.44 9.06 -6.50
#